data_619cb0e3c6e67f3b46c1ded696d75982
#
_entry.id   619cb0e3c6e67f3b46c1ded696d75982
#
_cell.length_a   1.000
_cell.length_b   1.000
_cell.length_c   1.000
_cell.angle_alpha   90.00
_cell.angle_beta   90.00
_cell.angle_gamma   90.00
#
_symmetry.space_group_name_H-M   'P 1'
#
loop_
_entity.id
_entity.type
_entity.pdbx_description
1 polymer ?
#
loop_
_entity_poly.entity_id
_entity_poly.type
_entity_poly.pdbx_seq_one_letter_code
_entity_poly.pdbx_strand_id
1 'polypeptide(L)'
;SVIFVPPKFAKAAVIDAIDAKMPLVVVITEGIPVHDSAFFYAYSLQKGTTQIIGPNCPGLISPEQSNVGIIPADITKRGPIGLVSKSGTLTYQMMYELRDIGFSTAVGIGGDPVIGTTHIDCLRAFQDDPDTTAIVMIGEIGGDAEERAAAFISEYVTKPVVGYVAGF
;
A
#
# COMPACT_ATOMS: atom_id res chain seq x y z
N SER A 1 -0.37 -1.90 13.91
CA SER A 1 -1.64 -1.27 14.32
C SER A 1 -2.50 -0.96 13.10
N VAL A 2 -3.83 -1.04 13.23
CA VAL A 2 -4.77 -0.68 12.15
C VAL A 2 -5.71 0.41 12.66
N ILE A 3 -5.80 1.51 11.91
CA ILE A 3 -6.55 2.71 12.30
C ILE A 3 -7.88 2.75 11.52
N PHE A 4 -9.00 2.61 12.27
CA PHE A 4 -10.38 2.63 11.76
C PHE A 4 -11.22 3.79 12.31
N VAL A 5 -10.63 4.62 13.15
CA VAL A 5 -11.35 5.72 13.80
C VAL A 5 -11.84 6.76 12.79
N PRO A 6 -12.91 7.52 13.09
CA PRO A 6 -13.35 8.61 12.21
C PRO A 6 -12.25 9.63 11.91
N PRO A 7 -12.28 10.32 10.75
CA PRO A 7 -11.20 11.20 10.27
C PRO A 7 -10.69 12.21 11.30
N LYS A 8 -11.59 12.82 12.06
CA LYS A 8 -11.25 13.82 13.10
C LYS A 8 -10.38 13.27 14.25
N PHE A 9 -10.32 11.94 14.42
CA PHE A 9 -9.52 11.28 15.46
C PHE A 9 -8.30 10.55 14.89
N ALA A 10 -8.19 10.42 13.57
CA ALA A 10 -7.18 9.59 12.93
C ALA A 10 -5.75 10.10 13.23
N LYS A 11 -5.52 11.41 13.16
CA LYS A 11 -4.22 11.99 13.49
C LYS A 11 -3.73 11.61 14.88
N ALA A 12 -4.58 11.75 15.90
CA ALA A 12 -4.19 11.41 17.28
C ALA A 12 -3.86 9.92 17.40
N ALA A 13 -4.71 9.04 16.84
CA ALA A 13 -4.51 7.60 16.87
C ALA A 13 -3.22 7.15 16.16
N VAL A 14 -2.87 7.79 15.03
CA VAL A 14 -1.61 7.51 14.32
C VAL A 14 -0.40 7.96 15.14
N ILE A 15 -0.47 9.16 15.77
CA ILE A 15 0.60 9.67 16.64
C ILE A 15 0.82 8.74 17.83
N ASP A 16 -0.26 8.31 18.49
CA ASP A 16 -0.19 7.37 19.62
C ASP A 16 0.50 6.05 19.21
N ALA A 17 0.17 5.53 18.02
CA ALA A 17 0.82 4.32 17.50
C ALA A 17 2.31 4.54 17.18
N ILE A 18 2.69 5.70 16.64
CA ILE A 18 4.10 6.07 16.39
C ILE A 18 4.85 6.18 17.72
N ASP A 19 4.29 6.85 18.73
CA ASP A 19 4.92 7.02 20.05
C ASP A 19 5.04 5.67 20.79
N ALA A 20 4.10 4.75 20.56
CA ALA A 20 4.18 3.37 21.01
C ALA A 20 5.21 2.53 20.22
N LYS A 21 5.91 3.12 19.24
CA LYS A 21 6.90 2.46 18.38
C LYS A 21 6.34 1.26 17.63
N MET A 22 5.07 1.33 17.21
CA MET A 22 4.48 0.29 16.36
C MET A 22 5.24 0.26 15.03
N PRO A 23 5.85 -0.87 14.63
CA PRO A 23 6.68 -0.92 13.42
C PRO A 23 5.87 -0.67 12.15
N LEU A 24 4.58 -1.05 12.15
CA LEU A 24 3.66 -0.86 11.03
C LEU A 24 2.34 -0.28 11.52
N VAL A 25 1.91 0.79 10.88
CA VAL A 25 0.58 1.41 11.08
C VAL A 25 -0.14 1.47 9.74
N VAL A 26 -1.31 0.83 9.67
CA VAL A 26 -2.17 0.84 8.48
C VAL A 26 -3.36 1.75 8.75
N VAL A 27 -3.52 2.80 7.95
CA VAL A 27 -4.56 3.82 8.11
C VAL A 27 -5.65 3.60 7.06
N ILE A 28 -6.74 2.96 7.47
CA ILE A 28 -7.88 2.64 6.58
C ILE A 28 -8.71 3.89 6.32
N THR A 29 -8.81 4.75 7.31
CA THR A 29 -9.70 5.93 7.32
C THR A 29 -9.52 6.80 6.09
N GLU A 30 -10.64 7.08 5.42
CA GLU A 30 -10.79 8.05 4.33
C GLU A 30 -11.19 9.43 4.87
N GLY A 31 -10.89 10.50 4.12
CA GLY A 31 -11.34 11.87 4.44
C GLY A 31 -10.54 12.55 5.55
N ILE A 32 -9.33 12.08 5.84
CA ILE A 32 -8.42 12.77 6.76
C ILE A 32 -7.94 14.07 6.08
N PRO A 33 -7.97 15.23 6.78
CA PRO A 33 -7.42 16.46 6.22
C PRO A 33 -5.95 16.30 5.80
N VAL A 34 -5.60 16.79 4.61
CA VAL A 34 -4.25 16.62 4.03
C VAL A 34 -3.14 17.10 4.96
N HIS A 35 -3.36 18.24 5.69
CA HIS A 35 -2.37 18.74 6.64
C HIS A 35 -2.17 17.80 7.84
N ASP A 36 -3.19 17.03 8.25
CA ASP A 36 -3.06 16.04 9.30
C ASP A 36 -2.27 14.82 8.81
N SER A 37 -2.53 14.38 7.57
CA SER A 37 -1.76 13.32 6.92
C SER A 37 -0.30 13.72 6.75
N ALA A 38 -0.03 14.94 6.27
CA ALA A 38 1.33 15.47 6.17
C ALA A 38 2.04 15.55 7.52
N PHE A 39 1.32 15.94 8.58
CA PHE A 39 1.86 16.03 9.92
C PHE A 39 2.30 14.67 10.45
N PHE A 40 1.40 13.68 10.49
CA PHE A 40 1.76 12.38 11.05
C PHE A 40 2.78 11.63 10.19
N TYR A 41 2.78 11.84 8.87
CA TYR A 41 3.82 11.29 8.00
C TYR A 41 5.20 11.89 8.32
N ALA A 42 5.31 13.22 8.40
CA ALA A 42 6.56 13.87 8.81
C ALA A 42 7.02 13.43 10.21
N TYR A 43 6.08 13.26 11.14
CA TYR A 43 6.36 12.78 12.48
C TYR A 43 6.89 11.34 12.48
N SER A 44 6.33 10.43 11.67
CA SER A 44 6.83 9.06 11.53
C SER A 44 8.26 9.03 10.98
N LEU A 45 8.57 9.87 9.98
CA LEU A 45 9.93 10.01 9.44
C LEU A 45 10.92 10.52 10.50
N GLN A 46 10.53 11.52 11.31
CA GLN A 46 11.34 12.04 12.39
C GLN A 46 11.67 10.98 13.45
N LYS A 47 10.68 10.14 13.81
CA LYS A 47 10.84 9.04 14.77
C LYS A 47 11.63 7.86 14.20
N GLY A 48 11.50 7.58 12.92
CA GLY A 48 12.22 6.52 12.21
C GLY A 48 11.90 5.08 12.65
N THR A 49 10.82 4.88 13.41
CA THR A 49 10.45 3.57 13.97
C THR A 49 9.22 2.95 13.36
N THR A 50 8.45 3.71 12.57
CA THR A 50 7.10 3.34 12.12
C THR A 50 6.96 3.54 10.63
N GLN A 51 6.62 2.48 9.90
CA GLN A 51 6.15 2.53 8.53
C GLN A 51 4.63 2.77 8.53
N ILE A 52 4.15 3.67 7.66
CA ILE A 52 2.72 3.95 7.50
C ILE A 52 2.27 3.47 6.12
N ILE A 53 1.16 2.74 6.05
CA ILE A 53 0.42 2.41 4.82
C ILE A 53 -0.91 3.17 4.85
N GLY A 54 -1.26 3.83 3.76
CA GLY A 54 -2.40 4.75 3.69
C GLY A 54 -2.01 6.21 4.02
N PRO A 55 -2.98 7.08 4.31
CA PRO A 55 -4.40 6.81 4.59
C PRO A 55 -5.24 6.43 3.36
N ASN A 56 -6.54 6.21 3.59
CA ASN A 56 -7.51 5.86 2.57
C ASN A 56 -7.08 4.62 1.77
N CYS A 57 -6.83 3.53 2.47
CA CYS A 57 -6.31 2.30 1.89
C CYS A 57 -7.02 1.06 2.42
N PRO A 58 -7.03 -0.05 1.68
CA PRO A 58 -7.54 -1.33 2.17
C PRO A 58 -6.55 -2.08 3.08
N GLY A 59 -5.32 -1.62 3.18
CA GLY A 59 -4.24 -2.29 3.89
C GLY A 59 -3.46 -3.27 3.04
N LEU A 60 -2.96 -4.33 3.66
CA LEU A 60 -2.19 -5.36 2.97
C LEU A 60 -2.57 -6.76 3.43
N ILE A 61 -2.35 -7.72 2.54
CA ILE A 61 -2.50 -9.15 2.82
C ILE A 61 -1.33 -9.93 2.20
N SER A 62 -0.72 -10.79 3.01
CA SER A 62 0.11 -11.90 2.53
C SER A 62 -0.72 -13.17 2.75
N PRO A 63 -1.32 -13.74 1.69
CA PRO A 63 -2.28 -14.84 1.83
C PRO A 63 -1.71 -16.03 2.61
N GLU A 64 -2.53 -16.64 3.45
CA GLU A 64 -2.17 -17.76 4.35
C GLU A 64 -1.17 -17.39 5.46
N GLN A 65 -0.73 -16.11 5.53
CA GLN A 65 0.21 -15.65 6.55
C GLN A 65 -0.39 -14.55 7.42
N SER A 66 -0.80 -13.42 6.81
CA SER A 66 -1.33 -12.30 7.58
C SER A 66 -2.22 -11.40 6.73
N ASN A 67 -3.20 -10.77 7.39
CA ASN A 67 -4.04 -9.73 6.82
C ASN A 67 -4.07 -8.55 7.80
N VAL A 68 -3.53 -7.41 7.34
CA VAL A 68 -3.48 -6.18 8.14
C VAL A 68 -4.29 -5.11 7.41
N GLY A 69 -5.60 -5.16 7.58
CA GLY A 69 -6.53 -4.27 6.90
C GLY A 69 -7.90 -4.90 6.71
N ILE A 70 -8.54 -4.57 5.59
CA ILE A 70 -9.90 -4.98 5.25
C ILE A 70 -9.98 -5.78 3.94
N ILE A 71 -8.86 -6.26 3.42
CA ILE A 71 -8.84 -7.05 2.19
C ILE A 71 -9.53 -8.40 2.43
N PRO A 72 -10.57 -8.77 1.63
CA PRO A 72 -11.22 -10.07 1.78
C PRO A 72 -10.25 -11.22 1.47
N ALA A 73 -10.08 -12.13 2.42
CA ALA A 73 -9.14 -13.23 2.26
C ALA A 73 -9.61 -14.33 1.28
N ASP A 74 -10.92 -14.39 1.03
CA ASP A 74 -11.55 -15.37 0.14
C ASP A 74 -11.38 -15.07 -1.37
N ILE A 75 -10.93 -13.85 -1.71
CA ILE A 75 -10.64 -13.48 -3.10
C ILE A 75 -9.18 -13.72 -3.51
N THR A 76 -8.40 -14.38 -2.68
CA THR A 76 -6.98 -14.59 -2.93
C THR A 76 -6.46 -15.89 -2.32
N LYS A 77 -5.31 -16.34 -2.80
CA LYS A 77 -4.52 -17.43 -2.21
C LYS A 77 -3.03 -17.10 -2.31
N ARG A 78 -2.20 -17.86 -1.63
CA ARG A 78 -0.75 -17.74 -1.77
C ARG A 78 -0.31 -18.04 -3.21
N GLY A 79 0.58 -17.21 -3.73
CA GLY A 79 1.11 -17.32 -5.08
C GLY A 79 2.25 -16.32 -5.32
N PRO A 80 2.74 -16.21 -6.57
CA PRO A 80 3.99 -15.51 -6.85
C PRO A 80 3.84 -14.01 -7.18
N ILE A 81 2.63 -13.45 -7.15
CA ILE A 81 2.41 -12.07 -7.60
C ILE A 81 2.53 -11.11 -6.41
N GLY A 82 3.40 -10.10 -6.51
CA GLY A 82 3.35 -8.88 -5.70
C GLY A 82 2.38 -7.88 -6.32
N LEU A 83 1.40 -7.38 -5.57
CA LEU A 83 0.46 -6.36 -6.04
C LEU A 83 0.61 -5.07 -5.23
N VAL A 84 0.82 -3.95 -5.91
CA VAL A 84 0.72 -2.61 -5.32
C VAL A 84 -0.32 -1.77 -6.04
N SER A 85 -1.21 -1.11 -5.30
CA SER A 85 -2.33 -0.37 -5.88
C SER A 85 -2.66 0.89 -5.09
N LYS A 86 -2.93 2.00 -5.81
CA LYS A 86 -3.54 3.21 -5.25
C LYS A 86 -5.04 3.08 -5.06
N SER A 87 -5.69 2.26 -5.88
CA SER A 87 -7.15 2.11 -5.90
C SER A 87 -7.61 0.97 -5.02
N GLY A 88 -8.52 1.24 -4.09
CA GLY A 88 -9.16 0.19 -3.28
C GLY A 88 -9.97 -0.79 -4.14
N THR A 89 -10.84 -0.28 -5.01
CA THR A 89 -11.72 -1.10 -5.87
C THR A 89 -10.92 -1.95 -6.85
N LEU A 90 -9.94 -1.36 -7.55
CA LEU A 90 -9.12 -2.08 -8.51
C LEU A 90 -8.20 -3.11 -7.84
N THR A 91 -7.79 -2.88 -6.60
CA THR A 91 -7.09 -3.89 -5.81
C THR A 91 -7.92 -5.17 -5.73
N TYR A 92 -9.18 -5.07 -5.31
CA TYR A 92 -10.07 -6.23 -5.16
C TYR A 92 -10.39 -6.88 -6.50
N GLN A 93 -10.65 -6.07 -7.54
CA GLN A 93 -10.90 -6.60 -8.88
C GLN A 93 -9.71 -7.40 -9.39
N MET A 94 -8.50 -6.83 -9.33
CA MET A 94 -7.30 -7.49 -9.81
C MET A 94 -7.00 -8.76 -9.00
N MET A 95 -7.21 -8.72 -7.68
CA MET A 95 -7.05 -9.91 -6.84
C MET A 95 -8.03 -11.01 -7.23
N TYR A 96 -9.29 -10.67 -7.53
CA TYR A 96 -10.28 -11.63 -7.99
C TYR A 96 -9.95 -12.22 -9.37
N GLU A 97 -9.51 -11.39 -10.32
CA GLU A 97 -9.12 -11.82 -11.67
C GLU A 97 -7.91 -12.77 -11.65
N LEU A 98 -6.94 -12.49 -10.79
CA LEU A 98 -5.69 -13.27 -10.68
C LEU A 98 -5.70 -14.30 -9.54
N ARG A 99 -6.87 -14.56 -8.94
CA ARG A 99 -6.98 -15.45 -7.77
C ARG A 99 -6.45 -16.86 -8.00
N ASP A 100 -6.54 -17.36 -9.26
CA ASP A 100 -6.04 -18.69 -9.59
C ASP A 100 -4.51 -18.79 -9.68
N ILE A 101 -3.84 -17.65 -9.85
CA ILE A 101 -2.38 -17.54 -9.80
C ILE A 101 -1.94 -17.31 -8.35
N GLY A 102 -2.56 -16.36 -7.67
CA GLY A 102 -2.31 -16.02 -6.27
C GLY A 102 -1.22 -14.96 -6.07
N PHE A 103 -1.06 -14.55 -4.81
CA PHE A 103 -0.22 -13.43 -4.44
C PHE A 103 0.78 -13.79 -3.34
N SER A 104 1.99 -13.26 -3.44
CA SER A 104 2.95 -13.24 -2.33
C SER A 104 2.49 -12.23 -1.29
N THR A 105 2.21 -11.01 -1.74
CA THR A 105 1.62 -9.93 -0.94
C THR A 105 0.88 -8.97 -1.84
N ALA A 106 -0.30 -8.52 -1.41
CA ALA A 106 -1.05 -7.45 -2.05
C ALA A 106 -1.13 -6.24 -1.09
N VAL A 107 -0.76 -5.06 -1.58
CA VAL A 107 -0.71 -3.81 -0.83
C VAL A 107 -1.55 -2.74 -1.51
N GLY A 108 -2.58 -2.26 -0.80
CA GLY A 108 -3.26 -1.03 -1.19
C GLY A 108 -2.61 0.14 -0.46
N ILE A 109 -1.94 1.01 -1.19
CA ILE A 109 -1.18 2.14 -0.60
C ILE A 109 -2.02 3.37 -0.30
N GLY A 110 -3.24 3.44 -0.86
CA GLY A 110 -4.16 4.56 -0.70
C GLY A 110 -4.10 5.58 -1.82
N GLY A 111 -5.23 6.26 -2.03
CA GLY A 111 -5.43 7.26 -3.10
C GLY A 111 -5.26 8.71 -2.66
N ASP A 112 -4.95 8.97 -1.40
CA ASP A 112 -4.82 10.34 -0.88
C ASP A 112 -3.54 11.03 -1.41
N PRO A 113 -3.52 12.38 -1.46
CA PRO A 113 -2.36 13.13 -1.94
C PRO A 113 -1.08 12.91 -1.13
N VAL A 114 -1.22 12.60 0.17
CA VAL A 114 -0.10 12.30 1.06
C VAL A 114 -0.33 10.92 1.65
N ILE A 115 0.52 9.98 1.27
CA ILE A 115 0.52 8.59 1.73
C ILE A 115 1.88 8.23 2.35
N GLY A 116 1.88 7.32 3.30
CA GLY A 116 3.10 6.92 4.03
C GLY A 116 3.97 5.91 3.31
N THR A 117 3.40 5.13 2.39
CA THR A 117 4.12 4.13 1.57
C THR A 117 3.78 4.36 0.10
N THR A 118 4.79 4.41 -0.76
CA THR A 118 4.67 4.70 -2.19
C THR A 118 4.76 3.42 -3.03
N HIS A 119 4.46 3.55 -4.34
CA HIS A 119 4.73 2.48 -5.31
C HIS A 119 6.20 2.03 -5.25
N ILE A 120 7.15 2.98 -5.17
CA ILE A 120 8.58 2.68 -5.16
C ILE A 120 8.97 1.85 -3.93
N ASP A 121 8.41 2.16 -2.77
CA ASP A 121 8.68 1.39 -1.54
C ASP A 121 8.22 -0.06 -1.68
N CYS A 122 7.02 -0.28 -2.25
CA CYS A 122 6.50 -1.62 -2.52
C CYS A 122 7.29 -2.35 -3.61
N LEU A 123 7.64 -1.66 -4.70
CA LEU A 123 8.44 -2.23 -5.80
C LEU A 123 9.80 -2.71 -5.31
N ARG A 124 10.45 -1.95 -4.42
CA ARG A 124 11.72 -2.34 -3.79
C ARG A 124 11.53 -3.59 -2.92
N ALA A 125 10.51 -3.59 -2.07
CA ALA A 125 10.21 -4.76 -1.22
C ALA A 125 9.92 -6.00 -2.07
N PHE A 126 9.13 -5.90 -3.14
CA PHE A 126 8.85 -7.01 -4.05
C PHE A 126 10.08 -7.48 -4.85
N GLN A 127 10.99 -6.55 -5.21
CA GLN A 127 12.24 -6.92 -5.87
C GLN A 127 13.10 -7.81 -4.96
N ASP A 128 13.14 -7.49 -3.66
CA ASP A 128 13.96 -8.22 -2.68
C ASP A 128 13.29 -9.49 -2.14
N ASP A 129 11.96 -9.61 -2.28
CA ASP A 129 11.19 -10.76 -1.79
C ASP A 129 11.38 -12.00 -2.68
N PRO A 130 11.93 -13.12 -2.18
CA PRO A 130 12.11 -14.34 -2.96
C PRO A 130 10.79 -15.01 -3.37
N ASP A 131 9.70 -14.81 -2.63
CA ASP A 131 8.39 -15.37 -2.92
C ASP A 131 7.66 -14.60 -4.05
N THR A 132 8.11 -13.39 -4.37
CA THR A 132 7.56 -12.58 -5.47
C THR A 132 8.36 -12.81 -6.76
N THR A 133 7.72 -13.32 -7.81
CA THR A 133 8.37 -13.55 -9.12
C THR A 133 7.83 -12.63 -10.23
N ALA A 134 6.69 -12.00 -10.02
CA ALA A 134 6.11 -11.01 -10.92
C ALA A 134 5.37 -9.94 -10.10
N ILE A 135 5.26 -8.74 -10.65
CA ILE A 135 4.65 -7.60 -9.96
C ILE A 135 3.52 -7.02 -10.81
N VAL A 136 2.40 -6.71 -10.17
CA VAL A 136 1.31 -5.93 -10.75
C VAL A 136 1.25 -4.58 -10.03
N MET A 137 1.33 -3.51 -10.80
CA MET A 137 1.25 -2.14 -10.31
C MET A 137 -0.01 -1.46 -10.84
N ILE A 138 -0.86 -0.99 -9.95
CA ILE A 138 -2.08 -0.24 -10.30
C ILE A 138 -1.90 1.21 -9.87
N GLY A 139 -1.92 2.10 -10.85
CA GLY A 139 -1.89 3.55 -10.68
C GLY A 139 -3.20 4.21 -11.09
N GLU A 140 -3.28 5.50 -10.84
CA GLU A 140 -4.37 6.37 -11.24
C GLU A 140 -3.77 7.62 -11.89
N ILE A 141 -4.54 8.24 -12.80
CA ILE A 141 -4.10 9.50 -13.40
C ILE A 141 -4.00 10.60 -12.33
N GLY A 142 -3.02 11.48 -12.50
CA GLY A 142 -2.76 12.64 -11.65
C GLY A 142 -1.47 12.53 -10.85
N GLY A 143 -0.70 13.60 -10.87
CA GLY A 143 0.64 13.64 -10.27
C GLY A 143 1.69 12.93 -11.14
N ASP A 144 2.84 12.61 -10.53
CA ASP A 144 4.01 12.02 -11.18
C ASP A 144 4.43 10.67 -10.57
N ALA A 145 3.61 10.11 -9.67
CA ALA A 145 3.98 8.93 -8.89
C ALA A 145 4.21 7.69 -9.76
N GLU A 146 3.38 7.49 -10.78
CA GLU A 146 3.47 6.38 -11.73
C GLU A 146 4.66 6.53 -12.67
N GLU A 147 4.97 7.75 -13.10
CA GLU A 147 6.15 8.04 -13.93
C GLU A 147 7.45 7.79 -13.16
N ARG A 148 7.49 8.23 -11.90
CA ARG A 148 8.62 7.95 -11.00
C ARG A 148 8.77 6.45 -10.72
N ALA A 149 7.65 5.74 -10.55
CA ALA A 149 7.66 4.29 -10.40
C ALA A 149 8.18 3.59 -11.67
N ALA A 150 7.77 4.05 -12.86
CA ALA A 150 8.25 3.51 -14.14
C ALA A 150 9.77 3.72 -14.31
N ALA A 151 10.29 4.89 -13.94
CA ALA A 151 11.73 5.15 -13.95
C ALA A 151 12.47 4.21 -12.98
N PHE A 152 11.94 4.03 -11.76
CA PHE A 152 12.52 3.10 -10.79
C PHE A 152 12.50 1.65 -11.29
N ILE A 153 11.40 1.20 -11.92
CA ILE A 153 11.30 -0.13 -12.52
C ILE A 153 12.39 -0.33 -13.56
N SER A 154 12.56 0.64 -14.46
CA SER A 154 13.56 0.55 -15.53
C SER A 154 15.00 0.42 -15.02
N GLU A 155 15.30 1.03 -13.86
CA GLU A 155 16.66 1.08 -13.32
C GLU A 155 16.95 -0.05 -12.32
N TYR A 156 15.98 -0.44 -11.51
CA TYR A 156 16.23 -1.29 -10.34
C TYR A 156 15.45 -2.59 -10.29
N VAL A 157 14.37 -2.76 -11.09
CA VAL A 157 13.53 -3.95 -11.00
C VAL A 157 13.86 -4.91 -12.14
N THR A 158 14.26 -6.13 -11.79
CA THR A 158 14.58 -7.19 -12.75
C THR A 158 13.43 -8.18 -12.95
N LYS A 159 12.46 -8.17 -12.06
CA LYS A 159 11.26 -9.01 -12.15
C LYS A 159 10.27 -8.43 -13.16
N PRO A 160 9.48 -9.26 -13.86
CA PRO A 160 8.42 -8.78 -14.73
C PRO A 160 7.44 -7.88 -13.99
N VAL A 161 7.11 -6.71 -14.55
CA VAL A 161 6.12 -5.77 -14.01
C VAL A 161 5.04 -5.51 -15.04
N VAL A 162 3.79 -5.66 -14.65
CA VAL A 162 2.62 -5.27 -15.44
C VAL A 162 1.98 -4.04 -14.79
N GLY A 163 1.91 -2.94 -15.52
CA GLY A 163 1.28 -1.70 -15.08
C GLY A 163 -0.14 -1.56 -15.63
N TYR A 164 -1.06 -1.13 -14.78
CA TYR A 164 -2.40 -0.69 -15.16
C TYR A 164 -2.65 0.70 -14.56
N VAL A 165 -3.01 1.67 -15.39
CA VAL A 165 -3.31 3.05 -14.95
C VAL A 165 -4.76 3.35 -15.29
N ALA A 166 -5.57 3.63 -14.27
CA ALA A 166 -6.98 3.93 -14.41
C ALA A 166 -7.24 5.43 -14.56
N GLY A 167 -8.35 5.78 -15.23
CA GLY A 167 -8.88 7.14 -15.22
C GLY A 167 -8.56 7.98 -16.46
N PHE A 168 -9.00 7.56 -17.63
CA PHE A 168 -9.04 8.40 -18.84
C PHE A 168 -10.48 8.57 -19.32
#